data_bcfd81d23eaf319d8110d763652f6c4b
#
_entry.id   bcfd81d23eaf319d8110d763652f6c4b
#
_cell.length_a   1.000
_cell.length_b   1.000
_cell.length_c   1.000
_cell.angle_alpha   90.00
_cell.angle_beta   90.00
_cell.angle_gamma   90.00
#
_symmetry.space_group_name_H-M   'P 1'
#
loop_
_entity.id
_entity.type
_entity.pdbx_description
1 polymer ?
#
loop_
_entity_poly.entity_id
_entity_poly.type
_entity_poly.pdbx_seq_one_letter_code
_entity_poly.pdbx_strand_id
1 'polypeptide(L)'
;MKRLEFHISYKCPNNCSFCSEGDQLKKFKGTFVSKEAILKHLGRFAHHGFNHLTLTGGEPTLHPDFLEIIRFASLSGYKTYVSSNGGLFARKSFCLKALPYLDEVSFSLHGDSARLHDSLTNNPGSFLRLRKAFANIKEGKKKVFVFVNIVATLKNLPYLKNIIDFAADSVSAKQVLISAVAPEGAGKDNFLRLTIPLREMAKHLSLLVDTAYRRKMRIRFFGVPMCSLGKFFGFSNDAYWSSRTTIELWRNLGHEFLKVTKSYKPVRNRIKVRKCLRCAVRNICGGVFREYVVKFGTEEIHPF
;
A
#
# COMPACT_ATOMS: atom_id res chain seq x y z
N MET A 1 2.39 0.02 -19.85
CA MET A 1 3.27 -0.45 -18.76
C MET A 1 2.68 -1.73 -18.18
N LYS A 2 3.42 -2.85 -18.22
CA LYS A 2 3.01 -4.13 -17.60
C LYS A 2 3.59 -4.20 -16.20
N ARG A 3 2.75 -4.40 -15.19
CA ARG A 3 3.13 -4.39 -13.78
C ARG A 3 3.15 -5.78 -13.17
N LEU A 4 4.26 -6.09 -12.50
CA LEU A 4 4.44 -7.27 -11.67
C LEU A 4 4.48 -6.86 -10.20
N GLU A 5 3.70 -7.53 -9.36
CA GLU A 5 3.73 -7.40 -7.91
C GLU A 5 4.15 -8.74 -7.33
N PHE A 6 5.22 -8.76 -6.54
CA PHE A 6 5.77 -9.99 -6.01
C PHE A 6 5.87 -9.92 -4.48
N HIS A 7 5.16 -10.83 -3.80
CA HIS A 7 5.22 -11.02 -2.35
C HIS A 7 6.40 -11.94 -2.03
N ILE A 8 7.55 -11.36 -1.70
CA ILE A 8 8.80 -12.10 -1.51
C ILE A 8 9.08 -12.52 -0.06
N SER A 9 8.35 -11.93 0.91
CA SER A 9 8.56 -12.15 2.34
C SER A 9 7.23 -12.29 3.06
N TYR A 10 7.13 -13.27 3.95
CA TYR A 10 6.02 -13.48 4.89
C TYR A 10 6.47 -13.26 6.35
N LYS A 11 7.53 -12.48 6.53
CA LYS A 11 8.01 -11.97 7.81
C LYS A 11 7.77 -10.46 7.87
N CYS A 12 7.23 -10.00 8.99
CA CYS A 12 7.05 -8.57 9.25
C CYS A 12 7.24 -8.32 10.75
N PRO A 13 7.97 -7.27 11.16
CA PRO A 13 8.12 -6.93 12.57
C PRO A 13 6.89 -6.19 13.11
N ASN A 14 6.04 -5.65 12.21
CA ASN A 14 4.80 -5.00 12.57
C ASN A 14 3.66 -6.02 12.67
N ASN A 15 2.72 -5.74 13.56
CA ASN A 15 1.46 -6.48 13.71
C ASN A 15 0.29 -5.50 13.58
N CYS A 16 0.23 -4.80 12.44
CA CYS A 16 -0.74 -3.71 12.22
C CYS A 16 -2.17 -4.20 12.40
N SER A 17 -2.97 -3.44 13.16
CA SER A 17 -4.36 -3.77 13.46
C SER A 17 -5.29 -3.82 12.21
N PHE A 18 -4.82 -3.31 11.09
CA PHE A 18 -5.52 -3.26 9.79
C PHE A 18 -4.81 -4.05 8.68
N CYS A 19 -3.83 -4.90 9.01
CA CYS A 19 -3.01 -5.60 8.02
C CYS A 19 -3.85 -6.52 7.13
N SER A 20 -3.91 -6.22 5.83
CA SER A 20 -4.59 -7.07 4.84
C SER A 20 -3.87 -8.39 4.59
N GLU A 21 -2.56 -8.42 4.81
CA GLU A 21 -1.71 -9.61 4.66
C GLU A 21 -1.73 -10.53 5.89
N GLY A 22 -2.49 -10.18 6.94
CA GLY A 22 -2.46 -10.87 8.24
C GLY A 22 -2.65 -12.39 8.15
N ASP A 23 -3.58 -12.84 7.30
CA ASP A 23 -3.84 -14.27 7.12
C ASP A 23 -2.68 -14.99 6.43
N GLN A 24 -2.09 -14.36 5.41
CA GLN A 24 -0.92 -14.91 4.70
C GLN A 24 0.32 -14.92 5.61
N LEU A 25 0.51 -13.88 6.43
CA LEU A 25 1.60 -13.82 7.39
C LEU A 25 1.48 -14.91 8.48
N LYS A 26 0.26 -15.22 8.91
CA LYS A 26 0.00 -16.34 9.84
C LYS A 26 0.26 -17.68 9.15
N LYS A 27 -0.24 -17.86 7.92
CA LYS A 27 -0.16 -19.11 7.14
C LYS A 27 1.28 -19.49 6.78
N PHE A 28 2.10 -18.50 6.40
CA PHE A 28 3.49 -18.67 5.94
C PHE A 28 4.49 -18.02 6.89
N LYS A 29 4.23 -18.08 8.19
CA LYS A 29 4.97 -17.36 9.23
C LYS A 29 6.48 -17.48 9.07
N GLY A 30 7.13 -16.33 8.82
CA GLY A 30 8.58 -16.23 8.74
C GLY A 30 9.22 -16.74 7.44
N THR A 31 8.42 -17.28 6.51
CA THR A 31 8.90 -17.80 5.24
C THR A 31 9.34 -16.69 4.28
N PHE A 32 10.37 -16.96 3.52
CA PHE A 32 10.79 -16.17 2.36
C PHE A 32 10.66 -17.02 1.09
N VAL A 33 10.30 -16.40 -0.01
CA VAL A 33 10.39 -17.05 -1.33
C VAL A 33 11.86 -17.21 -1.67
N SER A 34 12.29 -18.37 -2.17
CA SER A 34 13.72 -18.56 -2.50
C SER A 34 14.20 -17.55 -3.54
N LYS A 35 15.43 -17.08 -3.42
CA LYS A 35 16.06 -16.16 -4.37
C LYS A 35 15.99 -16.70 -5.80
N GLU A 36 16.32 -17.98 -5.99
CA GLU A 36 16.30 -18.66 -7.28
C GLU A 36 14.93 -18.59 -7.95
N ALA A 37 13.86 -18.87 -7.19
CA ALA A 37 12.49 -18.77 -7.68
C ALA A 37 12.13 -17.32 -8.06
N ILE A 38 12.52 -16.34 -7.24
CA ILE A 38 12.29 -14.92 -7.52
C ILE A 38 13.00 -14.52 -8.81
N LEU A 39 14.31 -14.76 -8.92
CA LEU A 39 15.10 -14.38 -10.10
C LEU A 39 14.59 -15.04 -11.37
N LYS A 40 14.24 -16.35 -11.32
CA LYS A 40 13.62 -17.07 -12.44
C LYS A 40 12.33 -16.39 -12.92
N HIS A 41 11.43 -16.02 -12.00
CA HIS A 41 10.21 -15.34 -12.37
C HIS A 41 10.46 -13.94 -12.91
N LEU A 42 11.36 -13.17 -12.29
CA LEU A 42 11.71 -11.83 -12.78
C LEU A 42 12.27 -11.88 -14.20
N GLY A 43 13.23 -12.77 -14.48
CA GLY A 43 13.76 -12.95 -15.83
C GLY A 43 12.69 -13.32 -16.85
N ARG A 44 11.83 -14.31 -16.51
CA ARG A 44 10.72 -14.72 -17.38
C ARG A 44 9.74 -13.56 -17.66
N PHE A 45 9.32 -12.81 -16.66
CA PHE A 45 8.38 -11.71 -16.85
C PHE A 45 9.00 -10.51 -17.56
N ALA A 46 10.28 -10.21 -17.35
CA ALA A 46 11.01 -9.19 -18.12
C ALA A 46 10.99 -9.53 -19.62
N HIS A 47 11.30 -10.78 -19.98
CA HIS A 47 11.24 -11.27 -21.36
C HIS A 47 9.84 -11.12 -21.98
N HIS A 48 8.77 -11.20 -21.18
CA HIS A 48 7.39 -10.96 -21.62
C HIS A 48 6.97 -9.47 -21.58
N GLY A 49 7.93 -8.56 -21.46
CA GLY A 49 7.73 -7.11 -21.51
C GLY A 49 7.13 -6.50 -20.26
N PHE A 50 7.24 -7.18 -19.10
CA PHE A 50 6.94 -6.55 -17.82
C PHE A 50 8.11 -5.63 -17.46
N ASN A 51 7.79 -4.38 -17.15
CA ASN A 51 8.78 -3.32 -16.95
C ASN A 51 8.57 -2.49 -15.68
N HIS A 52 7.64 -2.89 -14.82
CA HIS A 52 7.44 -2.29 -13.51
C HIS A 52 7.28 -3.40 -12.47
N LEU A 53 8.16 -3.43 -11.48
CA LEU A 53 8.16 -4.41 -10.40
C LEU A 53 7.84 -3.76 -9.08
N THR A 54 6.84 -4.29 -8.38
CA THR A 54 6.57 -4.00 -6.96
C THR A 54 7.03 -5.18 -6.11
N LEU A 55 7.98 -4.96 -5.20
CA LEU A 55 8.34 -5.91 -4.16
C LEU A 55 7.56 -5.59 -2.88
N THR A 56 6.85 -6.59 -2.37
CA THR A 56 5.96 -6.46 -1.22
C THR A 56 5.85 -7.79 -0.44
N GLY A 57 4.78 -7.96 0.33
CA GLY A 57 4.46 -9.08 1.19
C GLY A 57 4.29 -8.61 2.63
N GLY A 58 4.96 -9.25 3.59
CA GLY A 58 5.09 -8.72 4.95
C GLY A 58 5.97 -7.47 4.95
N GLU A 59 7.28 -7.66 5.18
CA GLU A 59 8.29 -6.62 4.95
C GLU A 59 9.32 -7.17 3.96
N PRO A 60 9.33 -6.70 2.71
CA PRO A 60 10.19 -7.27 1.66
C PRO A 60 11.68 -7.06 1.94
N THR A 61 12.05 -5.98 2.60
CA THR A 61 13.47 -5.68 2.93
C THR A 61 14.07 -6.67 3.92
N LEU A 62 13.26 -7.46 4.64
CA LEU A 62 13.74 -8.52 5.53
C LEU A 62 14.18 -9.79 4.78
N HIS A 63 13.91 -9.88 3.47
CA HIS A 63 14.44 -10.99 2.67
C HIS A 63 15.96 -10.99 2.73
N PRO A 64 16.62 -12.11 3.07
CA PRO A 64 18.09 -12.14 3.20
C PRO A 64 18.82 -11.63 1.96
N ASP A 65 18.33 -11.98 0.78
CA ASP A 65 18.90 -11.61 -0.49
C ASP A 65 18.26 -10.37 -1.15
N PHE A 66 17.57 -9.53 -0.37
CA PHE A 66 16.84 -8.37 -0.91
C PHE A 66 17.70 -7.48 -1.82
N LEU A 67 18.95 -7.19 -1.42
CA LEU A 67 19.84 -6.33 -2.19
C LEU A 67 20.23 -6.94 -3.56
N GLU A 68 20.41 -8.25 -3.61
CA GLU A 68 20.68 -8.97 -4.86
C GLU A 68 19.44 -8.99 -5.76
N ILE A 69 18.26 -9.24 -5.18
CA ILE A 69 16.99 -9.28 -5.90
C ILE A 69 16.69 -7.93 -6.55
N ILE A 70 16.82 -6.82 -5.80
CA ILE A 70 16.51 -5.50 -6.34
C ILE A 70 17.54 -5.04 -7.37
N ARG A 71 18.82 -5.40 -7.18
CA ARG A 71 19.87 -5.18 -8.16
C ARG A 71 19.56 -5.92 -9.47
N PHE A 72 19.24 -7.22 -9.39
CA PHE A 72 18.88 -8.01 -10.56
C PHE A 72 17.67 -7.40 -11.28
N ALA A 73 16.62 -7.03 -10.54
CA ALA A 73 15.43 -6.41 -11.12
C ALA A 73 15.75 -5.12 -11.88
N SER A 74 16.54 -4.23 -11.28
CA SER A 74 16.97 -2.98 -11.90
C SER A 74 17.79 -3.22 -13.18
N LEU A 75 18.75 -4.15 -13.14
CA LEU A 75 19.58 -4.52 -14.31
C LEU A 75 18.79 -5.26 -15.39
N SER A 76 17.67 -5.92 -15.04
CA SER A 76 16.75 -6.55 -15.99
C SER A 76 15.75 -5.57 -16.61
N GLY A 77 15.90 -4.25 -16.40
CA GLY A 77 15.09 -3.21 -17.02
C GLY A 77 13.77 -2.91 -16.31
N TYR A 78 13.55 -3.41 -15.08
CA TYR A 78 12.38 -3.04 -14.31
C TYR A 78 12.54 -1.64 -13.73
N LYS A 79 11.48 -0.83 -13.82
CA LYS A 79 11.27 0.26 -12.89
C LYS A 79 10.89 -0.36 -11.54
N THR A 80 11.77 -0.24 -10.56
CA THR A 80 11.66 -0.92 -9.27
C THR A 80 10.88 -0.09 -8.27
N TYR A 81 9.93 -0.73 -7.61
CA TYR A 81 9.12 -0.16 -6.55
C TYR A 81 9.12 -1.09 -5.33
N VAL A 82 9.32 -0.54 -4.14
CA VAL A 82 9.28 -1.28 -2.87
C VAL A 82 8.23 -0.68 -1.94
N SER A 83 7.34 -1.52 -1.41
CA SER A 83 6.43 -1.17 -0.33
C SER A 83 7.02 -1.62 1.00
N SER A 84 7.34 -0.69 1.90
CA SER A 84 8.11 -0.98 3.12
C SER A 84 7.60 -0.21 4.35
N ASN A 85 7.75 -0.83 5.52
CA ASN A 85 7.57 -0.16 6.80
C ASN A 85 8.77 0.73 7.21
N GLY A 86 9.83 0.76 6.41
CA GLY A 86 11.03 1.58 6.63
C GLY A 86 12.06 1.00 7.61
N GLY A 87 11.77 -0.14 8.26
CA GLY A 87 12.59 -0.66 9.35
C GLY A 87 14.06 -0.87 8.99
N LEU A 88 14.36 -1.54 7.87
CA LEU A 88 15.75 -1.73 7.42
C LEU A 88 16.34 -0.50 6.73
N PHE A 89 15.55 0.34 6.11
CA PHE A 89 16.03 1.61 5.57
C PHE A 89 16.54 2.58 6.66
N ALA A 90 16.16 2.34 7.94
CA ALA A 90 16.74 3.04 9.09
C ALA A 90 18.25 2.74 9.31
N ARG A 91 18.74 1.63 8.75
CA ARG A 91 20.19 1.32 8.74
C ARG A 91 20.83 2.00 7.53
N LYS A 92 21.67 3.02 7.78
CA LYS A 92 22.27 3.84 6.70
C LYS A 92 23.00 3.00 5.66
N SER A 93 23.80 2.02 6.09
CA SER A 93 24.53 1.13 5.18
C SER A 93 23.61 0.32 4.26
N PHE A 94 22.51 -0.21 4.77
CA PHE A 94 21.50 -0.91 3.95
C PHE A 94 20.84 0.05 2.98
N CYS A 95 20.39 1.20 3.47
CA CYS A 95 19.71 2.20 2.64
C CYS A 95 20.59 2.61 1.44
N LEU A 96 21.87 2.98 1.71
CA LEU A 96 22.80 3.40 0.66
C LEU A 96 23.10 2.30 -0.37
N LYS A 97 23.11 1.02 0.04
CA LYS A 97 23.29 -0.12 -0.88
C LYS A 97 22.05 -0.38 -1.74
N ALA A 98 20.84 -0.13 -1.22
CA ALA A 98 19.58 -0.35 -1.95
C ALA A 98 19.27 0.80 -2.92
N LEU A 99 19.55 2.05 -2.54
CA LEU A 99 19.18 3.25 -3.31
C LEU A 99 19.56 3.25 -4.78
N PRO A 100 20.74 2.79 -5.22
CA PRO A 100 21.12 2.78 -6.64
C PRO A 100 20.14 1.99 -7.53
N TYR A 101 19.45 1.02 -6.96
CA TYR A 101 18.54 0.09 -7.66
C TYR A 101 17.07 0.38 -7.41
N LEU A 102 16.73 1.45 -6.67
CA LEU A 102 15.38 1.87 -6.35
C LEU A 102 14.95 3.05 -7.21
N ASP A 103 13.78 2.95 -7.86
CA ASP A 103 13.15 4.08 -8.55
C ASP A 103 12.01 4.68 -7.72
N GLU A 104 11.26 3.83 -7.04
CA GLU A 104 10.11 4.22 -6.22
C GLU A 104 10.12 3.50 -4.87
N VAL A 105 9.71 4.19 -3.83
CA VAL A 105 9.47 3.60 -2.51
C VAL A 105 8.19 4.14 -1.90
N SER A 106 7.34 3.24 -1.41
CA SER A 106 6.20 3.58 -0.58
C SER A 106 6.49 3.24 0.87
N PHE A 107 6.42 4.23 1.73
CA PHE A 107 6.50 3.99 3.15
C PHE A 107 5.13 3.93 3.81
N SER A 108 4.94 2.94 4.69
CA SER A 108 3.76 2.84 5.54
C SER A 108 3.86 3.84 6.68
N LEU A 109 3.07 4.93 6.61
CA LEU A 109 3.05 6.00 7.61
C LEU A 109 1.62 6.16 8.13
N HIS A 110 1.36 5.87 9.40
CA HIS A 110 0.00 5.83 9.94
C HIS A 110 -0.25 6.80 11.09
N GLY A 111 0.77 7.59 11.47
CA GLY A 111 0.70 8.63 12.49
C GLY A 111 1.82 9.65 12.30
N ASP A 112 1.62 10.85 12.82
CA ASP A 112 2.58 11.96 12.88
C ASP A 112 3.48 11.90 14.12
N SER A 113 3.22 10.96 15.01
CA SER A 113 3.90 10.75 16.28
C SER A 113 4.12 9.26 16.57
N ALA A 114 5.09 8.94 17.43
CA ALA A 114 5.35 7.57 17.86
C ALA A 114 4.10 6.96 18.52
N ARG A 115 3.43 7.73 19.40
CA ARG A 115 2.23 7.29 20.10
C ARG A 115 1.15 6.80 19.13
N LEU A 116 0.88 7.54 18.07
CA LEU A 116 -0.16 7.20 17.11
C LEU A 116 0.29 6.09 16.18
N HIS A 117 1.46 6.25 15.54
CA HIS A 117 1.98 5.29 14.56
C HIS A 117 2.20 3.90 15.17
N ASP A 118 2.93 3.83 16.28
CA ASP A 118 3.28 2.57 16.94
C ASP A 118 2.05 1.85 17.46
N SER A 119 1.02 2.59 17.92
CA SER A 119 -0.24 2.01 18.36
C SER A 119 -1.09 1.39 17.24
N LEU A 120 -0.89 1.78 15.99
CA LEU A 120 -1.57 1.22 14.81
C LEU A 120 -0.77 0.07 14.20
N THR A 121 0.57 0.16 14.27
CA THR A 121 1.48 -0.89 13.79
C THR A 121 1.70 -2.00 14.81
N ASN A 122 1.27 -1.80 16.07
CA ASN A 122 1.55 -2.67 17.22
C ASN A 122 3.04 -3.06 17.31
N ASN A 123 3.93 -2.07 17.06
CA ASN A 123 5.38 -2.25 17.08
C ASN A 123 6.08 -1.02 17.66
N PRO A 124 6.32 -0.98 18.96
CA PRO A 124 7.02 0.12 19.60
C PRO A 124 8.34 0.48 18.92
N GLY A 125 8.57 1.77 18.71
CA GLY A 125 9.74 2.30 18.02
C GLY A 125 9.69 2.21 16.49
N SER A 126 8.60 1.71 15.89
CA SER A 126 8.45 1.67 14.43
C SER A 126 8.47 3.07 13.81
N PHE A 127 7.87 4.07 14.46
CA PHE A 127 7.90 5.45 14.02
C PHE A 127 9.32 6.04 14.01
N LEU A 128 10.10 5.79 15.06
CA LEU A 128 11.47 6.27 15.13
C LEU A 128 12.36 5.65 14.05
N ARG A 129 12.18 4.34 13.79
CA ARG A 129 12.86 3.67 12.66
C ARG A 129 12.47 4.28 11.32
N LEU A 130 11.18 4.54 11.10
CA LEU A 130 10.69 5.18 9.87
C LEU A 130 11.28 6.60 9.70
N ARG A 131 11.34 7.40 10.75
CA ARG A 131 12.00 8.73 10.71
C ARG A 131 13.47 8.63 10.30
N LYS A 132 14.23 7.66 10.85
CA LYS A 132 15.62 7.40 10.44
C LYS A 132 15.70 6.98 8.97
N ALA A 133 14.77 6.15 8.51
CA ALA A 133 14.68 5.79 7.09
C ALA A 133 14.49 7.02 6.19
N PHE A 134 13.61 7.94 6.58
CA PHE A 134 13.39 9.19 5.85
C PHE A 134 14.65 10.05 5.76
N ALA A 135 15.39 10.20 6.86
CA ALA A 135 16.66 10.91 6.85
C ALA A 135 17.68 10.27 5.91
N ASN A 136 17.84 8.94 5.97
CA ASN A 136 18.76 8.20 5.10
C ASN A 136 18.41 8.31 3.61
N ILE A 137 17.11 8.31 3.28
CA ILE A 137 16.63 8.49 1.89
C ILE A 137 16.97 9.91 1.39
N LYS A 138 16.78 10.93 2.22
CA LYS A 138 17.10 12.33 1.86
C LYS A 138 18.59 12.55 1.63
N GLU A 139 19.45 11.90 2.41
CA GLU A 139 20.91 11.95 2.28
C GLU A 139 21.44 11.21 1.05
N GLY A 140 20.64 10.30 0.48
CA GLY A 140 21.05 9.51 -0.67
C GLY A 140 21.28 10.33 -1.92
N LYS A 141 22.33 9.98 -2.71
CA LYS A 141 22.68 10.68 -3.96
C LYS A 141 21.62 10.48 -5.06
N LYS A 142 21.06 9.26 -5.21
CA LYS A 142 20.01 8.97 -6.18
C LYS A 142 18.67 9.53 -5.66
N LYS A 143 18.00 10.32 -6.48
CA LYS A 143 16.65 10.79 -6.19
C LYS A 143 15.65 9.67 -6.49
N VAL A 144 15.02 9.16 -5.45
CA VAL A 144 13.96 8.14 -5.50
C VAL A 144 12.60 8.82 -5.41
N PHE A 145 11.62 8.34 -6.17
CA PHE A 145 10.25 8.81 -6.01
C PHE A 145 9.66 8.23 -4.71
N VAL A 146 9.50 9.09 -3.71
CA VAL A 146 8.96 8.69 -2.41
C VAL A 146 7.48 9.02 -2.34
N PHE A 147 6.68 8.05 -1.92
CA PHE A 147 5.31 8.30 -1.51
C PHE A 147 5.01 7.59 -0.18
N VAL A 148 3.93 7.99 0.47
CA VAL A 148 3.49 7.38 1.72
C VAL A 148 2.11 6.76 1.52
N ASN A 149 1.91 5.60 2.12
CA ASN A 149 0.62 4.96 2.24
C ASN A 149 0.12 5.10 3.68
N ILE A 150 -1.08 5.68 3.83
CA ILE A 150 -1.77 5.84 5.09
C ILE A 150 -3.02 4.98 5.05
N VAL A 151 -3.12 3.95 5.89
CA VAL A 151 -4.40 3.30 6.12
C VAL A 151 -5.17 4.18 7.08
N ALA A 152 -6.23 4.82 6.56
CA ALA A 152 -7.08 5.71 7.33
C ALA A 152 -8.04 4.88 8.21
N THR A 153 -8.04 5.20 9.49
CA THR A 153 -8.84 4.55 10.54
C THR A 153 -9.50 5.61 11.40
N LEU A 154 -10.53 5.24 12.16
CA LEU A 154 -11.14 6.16 13.16
C LEU A 154 -10.08 6.75 14.11
N LYS A 155 -9.00 5.99 14.39
CA LYS A 155 -7.96 6.41 15.32
C LYS A 155 -7.06 7.52 14.77
N ASN A 156 -6.73 7.50 13.48
CA ASN A 156 -5.86 8.51 12.86
C ASN A 156 -6.59 9.54 12.00
N LEU A 157 -7.90 9.42 11.81
CA LEU A 157 -8.69 10.37 11.02
C LEU A 157 -8.45 11.84 11.43
N PRO A 158 -8.48 12.23 12.74
CA PRO A 158 -8.25 13.60 13.14
C PRO A 158 -6.84 14.13 12.82
N TYR A 159 -5.89 13.23 12.59
CA TYR A 159 -4.48 13.54 12.39
C TYR A 159 -4.03 13.42 10.92
N LEU A 160 -4.91 13.05 9.97
CA LEU A 160 -4.52 12.80 8.58
C LEU A 160 -3.84 14.02 7.93
N LYS A 161 -4.32 15.23 8.23
CA LYS A 161 -3.65 16.46 7.78
C LYS A 161 -2.21 16.54 8.27
N ASN A 162 -2.00 16.35 9.57
CA ASN A 162 -0.68 16.43 10.18
C ASN A 162 0.27 15.34 9.65
N ILE A 163 -0.26 14.14 9.36
CA ILE A 163 0.51 13.04 8.74
C ILE A 163 0.96 13.42 7.33
N ILE A 164 0.12 14.11 6.54
CA ILE A 164 0.48 14.62 5.21
C ILE A 164 1.58 15.68 5.34
N ASP A 165 1.43 16.64 6.25
CA ASP A 165 2.44 17.66 6.51
C ASP A 165 3.78 17.03 6.95
N PHE A 166 3.73 16.09 7.88
CA PHE A 166 4.90 15.36 8.34
C PHE A 166 5.62 14.62 7.20
N ALA A 167 4.88 13.97 6.29
CA ALA A 167 5.47 13.28 5.14
C ALA A 167 6.15 14.24 4.16
N ALA A 168 5.54 15.42 3.94
CA ALA A 168 6.13 16.47 3.11
C ALA A 168 7.45 16.99 3.69
N ASP A 169 7.46 17.30 4.98
CA ASP A 169 8.62 17.90 5.67
C ASP A 169 9.75 16.88 5.90
N SER A 170 9.40 15.66 6.32
CA SER A 170 10.37 14.67 6.76
C SER A 170 11.09 13.97 5.61
N VAL A 171 10.42 13.68 4.49
CA VAL A 171 10.99 12.90 3.37
C VAL A 171 10.75 13.53 2.00
N SER A 172 10.15 14.72 1.95
CA SER A 172 9.76 15.39 0.70
C SER A 172 8.94 14.45 -0.20
N ALA A 173 8.00 13.73 0.41
CA ALA A 173 7.14 12.80 -0.30
C ALA A 173 6.41 13.49 -1.46
N LYS A 174 6.33 12.82 -2.60
CA LYS A 174 5.70 13.35 -3.81
C LYS A 174 4.24 12.94 -3.96
N GLN A 175 3.84 11.92 -3.21
CA GLN A 175 2.48 11.41 -3.24
C GLN A 175 2.07 10.86 -1.88
N VAL A 176 0.79 11.02 -1.55
CA VAL A 176 0.12 10.33 -0.45
C VAL A 176 -1.01 9.48 -1.01
N LEU A 177 -1.05 8.22 -0.59
CA LEU A 177 -2.17 7.31 -0.81
C LEU A 177 -2.91 7.14 0.51
N ILE A 178 -4.17 7.56 0.57
CA ILE A 178 -5.05 7.33 1.71
C ILE A 178 -5.91 6.12 1.39
N SER A 179 -5.68 5.02 2.09
CA SER A 179 -6.35 3.74 1.88
C SER A 179 -7.40 3.51 2.97
N ALA A 180 -8.61 3.15 2.58
CA ALA A 180 -9.59 2.62 3.54
C ALA A 180 -9.11 1.28 4.12
N VAL A 181 -9.60 0.90 5.29
CA VAL A 181 -9.36 -0.42 5.88
C VAL A 181 -9.92 -1.48 4.94
N ALA A 182 -9.07 -2.38 4.46
CA ALA A 182 -9.52 -3.51 3.67
C ALA A 182 -10.08 -4.61 4.60
N PRO A 183 -11.23 -5.25 4.25
CA PRO A 183 -11.81 -6.33 5.04
C PRO A 183 -11.08 -7.66 4.79
N GLU A 184 -9.77 -7.68 5.07
CA GLU A 184 -8.86 -8.80 4.87
C GLU A 184 -7.90 -8.90 6.06
N GLY A 185 -7.50 -10.11 6.43
CA GLY A 185 -6.60 -10.34 7.55
C GLY A 185 -7.04 -9.63 8.84
N ALA A 186 -6.12 -8.99 9.54
CA ALA A 186 -6.43 -8.24 10.76
C ALA A 186 -7.39 -7.06 10.52
N GLY A 187 -7.43 -6.52 9.29
CA GLY A 187 -8.39 -5.49 8.90
C GLY A 187 -9.83 -6.00 8.94
N LYS A 188 -10.07 -7.27 8.60
CA LYS A 188 -11.38 -7.92 8.71
C LYS A 188 -11.78 -8.09 10.19
N ASP A 189 -10.88 -8.59 11.02
CA ASP A 189 -11.12 -8.84 12.45
C ASP A 189 -11.44 -7.54 13.21
N ASN A 190 -10.86 -6.43 12.78
CA ASN A 190 -11.01 -5.12 13.41
C ASN A 190 -11.89 -4.15 12.60
N PHE A 191 -12.62 -4.63 11.60
CA PHE A 191 -13.27 -3.78 10.58
C PHE A 191 -14.16 -2.70 11.17
N LEU A 192 -15.09 -3.07 12.05
CA LEU A 192 -16.02 -2.12 12.71
C LEU A 192 -15.28 -1.06 13.57
N ARG A 193 -14.24 -1.51 14.29
CA ARG A 193 -13.50 -0.63 15.21
C ARG A 193 -12.61 0.38 14.48
N LEU A 194 -12.18 0.06 13.27
CA LEU A 194 -11.20 0.87 12.54
C LEU A 194 -11.80 1.64 11.37
N THR A 195 -12.87 1.13 10.75
CA THR A 195 -13.42 1.70 9.51
C THR A 195 -14.07 3.05 9.77
N ILE A 196 -13.70 4.04 8.99
CA ILE A 196 -14.31 5.36 8.98
C ILE A 196 -15.61 5.29 8.16
N PRO A 197 -16.78 5.70 8.70
CA PRO A 197 -17.97 5.87 7.91
C PRO A 197 -17.73 6.81 6.72
N LEU A 198 -18.33 6.52 5.57
CA LEU A 198 -18.07 7.27 4.32
C LEU A 198 -18.41 8.75 4.47
N ARG A 199 -19.49 9.09 5.18
CA ARG A 199 -19.85 10.47 5.44
C ARG A 199 -18.83 11.21 6.33
N GLU A 200 -18.20 10.50 7.30
CA GLU A 200 -17.15 11.10 8.13
C GLU A 200 -15.88 11.34 7.31
N MET A 201 -15.48 10.40 6.44
CA MET A 201 -14.37 10.62 5.51
C MET A 201 -14.65 11.82 4.60
N ALA A 202 -15.89 11.97 4.10
CA ALA A 202 -16.29 13.06 3.22
C ALA A 202 -16.07 14.44 3.83
N LYS A 203 -16.29 14.61 5.15
CA LYS A 203 -16.05 15.88 5.86
C LYS A 203 -14.58 16.34 5.83
N HIS A 204 -13.65 15.40 5.71
CA HIS A 204 -12.20 15.69 5.71
C HIS A 204 -11.61 15.91 4.31
N LEU A 205 -12.32 15.55 3.23
CA LEU A 205 -11.75 15.52 1.88
C LEU A 205 -11.15 16.85 1.42
N SER A 206 -11.89 17.96 1.61
CA SER A 206 -11.41 19.29 1.20
C SER A 206 -10.08 19.61 1.89
N LEU A 207 -10.05 19.47 3.21
CA LEU A 207 -8.86 19.75 4.02
C LEU A 207 -7.66 18.88 3.56
N LEU A 208 -7.88 17.60 3.30
CA LEU A 208 -6.80 16.68 2.88
C LEU A 208 -6.26 17.00 1.48
N VAL A 209 -7.18 17.30 0.53
CA VAL A 209 -6.81 17.66 -0.84
C VAL A 209 -6.06 19.00 -0.84
N ASP A 210 -6.57 20.01 -0.15
CA ASP A 210 -5.96 21.33 -0.05
C ASP A 210 -4.58 21.27 0.64
N THR A 211 -4.44 20.41 1.66
CA THR A 211 -3.16 20.20 2.32
C THR A 211 -2.15 19.58 1.36
N ALA A 212 -2.52 18.50 0.66
CA ALA A 212 -1.65 17.86 -0.30
C ALA A 212 -1.24 18.83 -1.43
N TYR A 213 -2.19 19.62 -1.94
CA TYR A 213 -1.93 20.63 -2.97
C TYR A 213 -0.91 21.68 -2.50
N ARG A 214 -1.12 22.28 -1.31
CA ARG A 214 -0.16 23.26 -0.74
C ARG A 214 1.24 22.65 -0.53
N ARG A 215 1.33 21.37 -0.22
CA ARG A 215 2.59 20.63 -0.07
C ARG A 215 3.16 20.12 -1.40
N LYS A 216 2.56 20.47 -2.54
CA LYS A 216 2.96 20.00 -3.88
C LYS A 216 3.03 18.47 -3.98
N MET A 217 2.13 17.79 -3.28
CA MET A 217 1.99 16.34 -3.26
C MET A 217 0.77 15.91 -4.08
N ARG A 218 0.90 14.79 -4.79
CA ARG A 218 -0.27 14.09 -5.34
C ARG A 218 -1.01 13.39 -4.21
N ILE A 219 -2.34 13.48 -4.19
CA ILE A 219 -3.19 12.70 -3.27
C ILE A 219 -4.00 11.69 -4.07
N ARG A 220 -4.16 10.49 -3.51
CA ARG A 220 -5.03 9.44 -4.04
C ARG A 220 -5.78 8.77 -2.90
N PHE A 221 -7.00 8.33 -3.20
CA PHE A 221 -7.84 7.57 -2.26
C PHE A 221 -8.06 6.16 -2.80
N PHE A 222 -7.78 5.15 -1.98
CA PHE A 222 -7.99 3.75 -2.33
C PHE A 222 -9.03 3.11 -1.40
N GLY A 223 -9.93 2.29 -1.98
CA GLY A 223 -10.96 1.60 -1.19
C GLY A 223 -12.16 2.48 -0.81
N VAL A 224 -12.16 3.75 -1.18
CA VAL A 224 -13.29 4.68 -1.01
C VAL A 224 -14.08 4.73 -2.32
N PRO A 225 -15.41 4.49 -2.32
CA PRO A 225 -16.24 4.62 -3.52
C PRO A 225 -16.15 6.04 -4.11
N MET A 226 -16.12 6.16 -5.43
CA MET A 226 -15.99 7.47 -6.09
C MET A 226 -17.08 8.46 -5.70
N CYS A 227 -18.32 7.99 -5.53
CA CYS A 227 -19.45 8.85 -5.11
C CYS A 227 -19.24 9.45 -3.71
N SER A 228 -18.57 8.74 -2.80
CA SER A 228 -18.24 9.26 -1.46
C SER A 228 -17.10 10.30 -1.49
N LEU A 229 -16.36 10.38 -2.58
CA LEU A 229 -15.37 11.46 -2.80
C LEU A 229 -16.02 12.73 -3.37
N GLY A 230 -17.29 12.69 -3.82
CA GLY A 230 -18.01 13.83 -4.36
C GLY A 230 -17.23 14.52 -5.51
N LYS A 231 -17.06 15.84 -5.47
CA LYS A 231 -16.29 16.60 -6.47
C LYS A 231 -14.83 16.17 -6.59
N PHE A 232 -14.30 15.43 -5.61
CA PHE A 232 -12.94 14.92 -5.57
C PHE A 232 -12.81 13.50 -6.16
N PHE A 233 -13.83 12.98 -6.86
CA PHE A 233 -13.81 11.62 -7.41
C PHE A 233 -12.63 11.33 -8.34
N GLY A 234 -12.09 12.35 -9.02
CA GLY A 234 -10.87 12.26 -9.84
C GLY A 234 -9.59 11.92 -9.06
N PHE A 235 -9.59 12.04 -7.73
CA PHE A 235 -8.49 11.60 -6.87
C PHE A 235 -8.62 10.12 -6.45
N SER A 236 -9.67 9.41 -6.88
CA SER A 236 -9.77 7.97 -6.65
C SER A 236 -8.63 7.23 -7.35
N ASN A 237 -7.97 6.33 -6.62
CA ASN A 237 -6.95 5.47 -7.20
C ASN A 237 -7.53 4.50 -8.25
N ASP A 238 -8.83 4.25 -8.20
CA ASP A 238 -9.53 3.40 -9.19
C ASP A 238 -9.46 3.99 -10.60
N ALA A 239 -9.50 5.32 -10.74
CA ALA A 239 -9.39 6.01 -12.02
C ALA A 239 -8.01 5.83 -12.69
N TYR A 240 -6.98 5.49 -11.91
CA TYR A 240 -5.61 5.30 -12.36
C TYR A 240 -5.16 3.84 -12.28
N TRP A 241 -6.12 2.94 -12.10
CA TRP A 241 -5.80 1.53 -12.02
C TRP A 241 -5.22 1.01 -13.33
N SER A 242 -4.09 0.36 -13.24
CA SER A 242 -3.53 -0.42 -14.34
C SER A 242 -3.51 -1.89 -13.96
N SER A 243 -3.78 -2.76 -14.92
CA SER A 243 -3.71 -4.20 -14.71
C SER A 243 -2.35 -4.60 -14.15
N ARG A 244 -2.37 -5.54 -13.21
CA ARG A 244 -1.14 -6.08 -12.61
C ARG A 244 -1.19 -7.59 -12.53
N THR A 245 -0.03 -8.20 -12.54
CA THR A 245 0.16 -9.62 -12.25
C THR A 245 0.78 -9.72 -10.88
N THR A 246 0.14 -10.45 -9.97
CA THR A 246 0.62 -10.67 -8.60
C THR A 246 1.14 -12.10 -8.48
N ILE A 247 2.31 -12.26 -7.86
CA ILE A 247 2.92 -13.56 -7.50
C ILE A 247 3.00 -13.63 -5.99
N GLU A 248 2.43 -14.67 -5.41
CA GLU A 248 2.38 -14.89 -3.97
C GLU A 248 2.44 -16.39 -3.63
N LEU A 249 2.91 -16.74 -2.43
CA LEU A 249 2.87 -18.11 -1.94
C LEU A 249 1.43 -18.55 -1.69
N TRP A 250 1.14 -19.76 -2.14
CA TRP A 250 -0.10 -20.46 -1.87
C TRP A 250 0.21 -21.87 -1.38
N ARG A 251 -0.73 -22.45 -0.62
CA ARG A 251 -0.66 -23.83 -0.15
C ARG A 251 -1.96 -24.53 -0.49
N ASN A 252 -1.84 -25.66 -1.20
CA ASN A 252 -2.95 -26.54 -1.50
C ASN A 252 -2.55 -27.99 -1.19
N LEU A 253 -3.37 -28.72 -0.48
CA LEU A 253 -3.13 -30.13 -0.06
C LEU A 253 -1.72 -30.35 0.53
N GLY A 254 -1.25 -29.40 1.35
CA GLY A 254 0.09 -29.45 1.97
C GLY A 254 1.25 -28.96 1.10
N HIS A 255 1.08 -28.81 -0.18
CA HIS A 255 2.12 -28.34 -1.11
C HIS A 255 2.11 -26.81 -1.26
N GLU A 256 3.28 -26.20 -1.12
CA GLU A 256 3.47 -24.77 -1.35
C GLU A 256 3.90 -24.49 -2.79
N PHE A 257 3.35 -23.47 -3.39
CA PHE A 257 3.68 -23.05 -4.76
C PHE A 257 3.47 -21.55 -4.93
N LEU A 258 4.08 -20.98 -5.96
CA LEU A 258 3.87 -19.59 -6.34
C LEU A 258 2.65 -19.49 -7.26
N LYS A 259 1.60 -18.86 -6.74
CA LYS A 259 0.39 -18.56 -7.51
C LYS A 259 0.55 -17.25 -8.26
N VAL A 260 0.24 -17.27 -9.55
CA VAL A 260 0.22 -16.10 -10.42
C VAL A 260 -1.22 -15.70 -10.69
N THR A 261 -1.58 -14.48 -10.30
CA THR A 261 -2.94 -13.94 -10.46
C THR A 261 -2.90 -12.63 -11.26
N LYS A 262 -3.81 -12.46 -12.22
CA LYS A 262 -3.98 -11.20 -12.95
C LYS A 262 -5.17 -10.43 -12.39
N SER A 263 -4.98 -9.15 -12.13
CA SER A 263 -6.02 -8.22 -11.69
C SER A 263 -6.20 -7.10 -12.71
N TYR A 264 -7.35 -7.07 -13.35
CA TYR A 264 -7.67 -6.07 -14.37
C TYR A 264 -8.40 -4.84 -13.81
N LYS A 265 -9.06 -5.00 -12.66
CA LYS A 265 -9.85 -3.95 -11.99
C LYS A 265 -9.64 -4.03 -10.48
N PRO A 266 -9.73 -2.92 -9.76
CA PRO A 266 -9.58 -2.88 -8.29
C PRO A 266 -10.85 -3.31 -7.56
N VAL A 267 -11.35 -4.51 -7.85
CA VAL A 267 -12.67 -4.99 -7.37
C VAL A 267 -12.59 -6.05 -6.27
N ARG A 268 -11.40 -6.40 -5.80
CA ARG A 268 -11.23 -7.40 -4.73
C ARG A 268 -12.06 -7.01 -3.49
N ASN A 269 -12.94 -7.91 -3.04
CA ASN A 269 -13.86 -7.71 -1.91
C ASN A 269 -14.80 -6.50 -2.06
N ARG A 270 -14.99 -5.95 -3.27
CA ARG A 270 -15.88 -4.83 -3.53
C ARG A 270 -17.09 -5.25 -4.35
N ILE A 271 -18.20 -4.58 -4.10
CA ILE A 271 -19.46 -4.77 -4.81
C ILE A 271 -20.01 -3.42 -5.30
N LYS A 272 -20.87 -3.52 -6.32
CA LYS A 272 -21.74 -2.43 -6.76
C LYS A 272 -23.14 -2.73 -6.28
N VAL A 273 -23.68 -1.87 -5.43
CA VAL A 273 -25.04 -2.01 -4.92
C VAL A 273 -26.09 -1.63 -5.97
N ARG A 274 -27.37 -1.94 -5.72
CA ARG A 274 -28.48 -1.63 -6.66
C ARG A 274 -28.49 -0.16 -7.10
N LYS A 275 -28.23 0.77 -6.18
CA LYS A 275 -28.11 2.21 -6.49
C LYS A 275 -27.06 2.52 -7.58
N CYS A 276 -26.02 1.69 -7.75
CA CYS A 276 -24.96 1.91 -8.74
C CYS A 276 -25.33 1.57 -10.18
N LEU A 277 -26.52 1.01 -10.43
CA LEU A 277 -26.92 0.54 -11.77
C LEU A 277 -26.91 1.68 -12.80
N ARG A 278 -27.35 2.88 -12.41
CA ARG A 278 -27.43 4.08 -13.26
C ARG A 278 -26.30 5.10 -13.01
N CYS A 279 -25.27 4.73 -12.30
CA CYS A 279 -24.16 5.63 -11.93
C CYS A 279 -23.27 5.94 -13.14
N ALA A 280 -23.00 7.21 -13.41
CA ALA A 280 -22.18 7.68 -14.53
C ALA A 280 -20.74 7.13 -14.50
N VAL A 281 -20.16 6.94 -13.31
CA VAL A 281 -18.79 6.43 -13.14
C VAL A 281 -18.74 4.91 -12.85
N ARG A 282 -19.81 4.19 -13.09
CA ARG A 282 -19.92 2.74 -12.77
C ARG A 282 -18.79 1.90 -13.35
N ASN A 283 -18.31 2.23 -14.56
CA ASN A 283 -17.34 1.41 -15.28
C ASN A 283 -15.90 1.57 -14.75
N ILE A 284 -15.57 2.70 -14.13
CA ILE A 284 -14.25 3.01 -13.58
C ILE A 284 -14.19 2.85 -12.07
N CYS A 285 -15.32 2.97 -11.36
CA CYS A 285 -15.39 2.81 -9.91
C CYS A 285 -15.29 1.34 -9.52
N GLY A 286 -14.43 1.00 -8.58
CA GLY A 286 -14.31 -0.35 -8.00
C GLY A 286 -15.50 -0.76 -7.13
N GLY A 287 -16.35 0.20 -6.72
CA GLY A 287 -17.46 -0.02 -5.79
C GLY A 287 -17.04 0.13 -4.33
N VAL A 288 -17.89 -0.35 -3.44
CA VAL A 288 -17.73 -0.34 -1.98
C VAL A 288 -17.31 -1.73 -1.49
N PHE A 289 -16.56 -1.82 -0.41
CA PHE A 289 -16.28 -3.11 0.23
C PHE A 289 -17.59 -3.80 0.64
N ARG A 290 -17.72 -5.09 0.33
CA ARG A 290 -18.90 -5.89 0.72
C ARG A 290 -19.15 -5.81 2.23
N GLU A 291 -18.09 -5.92 3.01
CA GLU A 291 -18.14 -5.86 4.48
C GLU A 291 -18.68 -4.51 4.97
N TYR A 292 -18.37 -3.41 4.27
CA TYR A 292 -18.94 -2.09 4.58
C TYR A 292 -20.47 -2.12 4.47
N VAL A 293 -20.99 -2.66 3.37
CA VAL A 293 -22.45 -2.75 3.16
C VAL A 293 -23.12 -3.62 4.21
N VAL A 294 -22.47 -4.75 4.58
CA VAL A 294 -22.98 -5.65 5.63
C VAL A 294 -23.07 -4.94 6.99
N LYS A 295 -22.08 -4.08 7.32
CA LYS A 295 -21.96 -3.46 8.65
C LYS A 295 -22.63 -2.10 8.75
N PHE A 296 -22.62 -1.30 7.70
CA PHE A 296 -23.08 0.10 7.69
C PHE A 296 -24.26 0.36 6.74
N GLY A 297 -24.71 -0.67 5.98
CA GLY A 297 -25.78 -0.51 5.01
C GLY A 297 -25.34 0.26 3.75
N THR A 298 -26.33 0.79 3.03
CA THR A 298 -26.14 1.48 1.74
C THR A 298 -26.53 2.95 1.78
N GLU A 299 -26.94 3.47 2.94
CA GLU A 299 -27.51 4.82 3.05
C GLU A 299 -26.52 5.92 2.67
N GLU A 300 -25.24 5.73 2.99
CA GLU A 300 -24.18 6.69 2.67
C GLU A 300 -23.66 6.57 1.20
N ILE A 301 -24.27 5.72 0.38
CA ILE A 301 -23.87 5.52 -1.02
C ILE A 301 -24.83 6.32 -1.92
N HIS A 302 -24.31 7.41 -2.49
CA HIS A 302 -25.04 8.34 -3.35
C HIS A 302 -24.38 8.41 -4.72
N PRO A 303 -24.69 7.46 -5.65
CA PRO A 303 -24.10 7.42 -6.99
C PRO A 303 -24.35 8.70 -7.80
N PHE A 304 -23.43 9.02 -8.73
CA PHE A 304 -23.57 10.13 -9.68
C PHE A 304 -24.66 9.90 -10.70
#